data_629d51574666513232ff30a96983a69d
#
_entry.id   629d51574666513232ff30a96983a69d
#
_cell.length_a   1.000
_cell.length_b   1.000
_cell.length_c   1.000
_cell.angle_alpha   90.00
_cell.angle_beta   90.00
_cell.angle_gamma   90.00
#
_symmetry.space_group_name_H-M   'P 1'
#
loop_
_entity.id
_entity.type
_entity.pdbx_description
1 polymer ?
#
loop_
_entity_poly.entity_id
_entity_poly.type
_entity_poly.pdbx_seq_one_letter_code
_entity_poly.pdbx_strand_id
1 'polypeptide(L)'
;MSGSIDIASIGRGSEIAVVGTGPTGLVAALALGKVGTSVIALGPAPQNPASAPVETRTAALFASSVDLLKRLEVWDGLKSEAAPVKVIRIIDASKSLLRAPDIEFKASDLGLGAFGYNISNAALVAVLYARASKVLPQVIEANVEAIAIDRSKVLLALSDGAEVTARLLVGADGRRSICRKSAGISTSERPYDQAAIASSFRHGRLHQGVSTELHKENGSVTTVPLPDPHASSLIWVGPRSEIAQLTQLDAGLFEEELNARLGGLLGPISGLGARAEFPVTGLSADTLAANRTALVGEAAHILPPIGAQGLNLGFRDAAALADCVAVALRRDRDPGGDDVLASYRRARGLDILTRTLGVDLLNRSLLSQFLPLQAARGLVSHGLKALPPLRRLVMRLGLTPPSELPSLMRPGAG
;
A
#
# COMPACT_ATOMS: atom_id res chain seq x y z
N MET A 1 -39.91 38.36 13.95
CA MET A 1 -39.31 38.17 12.61
C MET A 1 -38.90 36.71 12.49
N SER A 2 -39.77 35.95 11.85
CA SER A 2 -39.58 34.52 11.63
C SER A 2 -38.64 34.38 10.42
N GLY A 3 -37.39 34.04 10.65
CA GLY A 3 -36.45 33.65 9.61
C GLY A 3 -36.78 32.25 9.15
N SER A 4 -37.39 32.15 7.97
CA SER A 4 -37.54 30.89 7.25
C SER A 4 -36.14 30.38 6.88
N ILE A 5 -35.74 29.28 7.53
CA ILE A 5 -34.57 28.48 7.09
C ILE A 5 -34.94 27.91 5.72
N ASP A 6 -34.19 28.36 4.75
CA ASP A 6 -34.28 27.88 3.35
C ASP A 6 -33.85 26.40 3.27
N ILE A 7 -34.81 25.50 3.05
CA ILE A 7 -34.64 24.04 2.98
C ILE A 7 -34.00 23.61 1.64
N ALA A 8 -33.25 24.48 0.97
CA ALA A 8 -32.61 24.25 -0.31
C ALA A 8 -31.16 23.75 -0.23
N SER A 9 -30.58 23.51 0.95
CA SER A 9 -29.37 22.69 1.09
C SER A 9 -29.75 21.23 1.31
N ILE A 10 -30.31 20.58 0.27
CA ILE A 10 -30.50 19.12 0.27
C ILE A 10 -29.09 18.53 0.36
N GLY A 11 -28.75 18.00 1.54
CA GLY A 11 -27.50 17.34 1.79
C GLY A 11 -27.23 16.29 0.72
N ARG A 12 -26.02 16.31 0.16
CA ARG A 12 -25.59 15.33 -0.85
C ARG A 12 -25.64 13.94 -0.24
N GLY A 13 -26.70 13.18 -0.50
CA GLY A 13 -26.88 11.82 0.03
C GLY A 13 -26.29 10.77 -0.91
N SER A 14 -25.62 9.80 -0.35
CA SER A 14 -25.14 8.61 -1.07
C SER A 14 -25.32 7.37 -0.20
N GLU A 15 -25.24 6.18 -0.81
CA GLU A 15 -25.22 4.96 -0.01
C GLU A 15 -23.89 4.81 0.74
N ILE A 16 -22.76 5.20 0.11
CA ILE A 16 -21.44 5.04 0.66
C ILE A 16 -20.62 6.33 0.50
N ALA A 17 -19.98 6.78 1.57
CA ALA A 17 -18.97 7.83 1.55
C ALA A 17 -17.57 7.23 1.79
N VAL A 18 -16.64 7.49 0.88
CA VAL A 18 -15.22 7.10 1.00
C VAL A 18 -14.40 8.34 1.31
N VAL A 19 -13.77 8.38 2.48
CA VAL A 19 -12.92 9.49 2.91
C VAL A 19 -11.46 9.15 2.69
N GLY A 20 -10.81 9.91 1.81
CA GLY A 20 -9.44 9.74 1.37
C GLY A 20 -9.34 9.46 -0.13
N THR A 21 -8.66 10.34 -0.85
CA THR A 21 -8.39 10.26 -2.31
C THR A 21 -6.98 9.77 -2.63
N GLY A 22 -6.34 9.09 -1.67
CA GLY A 22 -5.13 8.31 -1.93
C GLY A 22 -5.43 7.04 -2.73
N PRO A 23 -4.40 6.26 -3.14
CA PRO A 23 -4.57 5.09 -3.99
C PRO A 23 -5.61 4.09 -3.45
N THR A 24 -5.56 3.78 -2.13
CA THR A 24 -6.49 2.82 -1.52
C THR A 24 -7.93 3.34 -1.50
N GLY A 25 -8.13 4.62 -1.20
CA GLY A 25 -9.46 5.22 -1.15
C GLY A 25 -10.11 5.29 -2.53
N LEU A 26 -9.36 5.70 -3.55
CA LEU A 26 -9.86 5.73 -4.93
C LEU A 26 -10.17 4.32 -5.46
N VAL A 27 -9.34 3.32 -5.13
CA VAL A 27 -9.64 1.91 -5.47
C VAL A 27 -10.88 1.43 -4.73
N ALA A 28 -11.07 1.78 -3.45
CA ALA A 28 -12.26 1.42 -2.69
C ALA A 28 -13.52 2.05 -3.30
N ALA A 29 -13.47 3.35 -3.63
CA ALA A 29 -14.58 4.05 -4.25
C ALA A 29 -14.96 3.45 -5.62
N LEU A 30 -13.97 3.16 -6.46
CA LEU A 30 -14.18 2.53 -7.76
C LEU A 30 -14.71 1.09 -7.63
N ALA A 31 -14.18 0.29 -6.70
CA ALA A 31 -14.63 -1.09 -6.48
C ALA A 31 -16.07 -1.15 -5.96
N LEU A 32 -16.44 -0.26 -5.05
CA LEU A 32 -17.80 -0.12 -4.52
C LEU A 32 -18.76 0.39 -5.60
N GLY A 33 -18.39 1.39 -6.38
CA GLY A 33 -19.20 1.85 -7.51
C GLY A 33 -19.44 0.74 -8.55
N LYS A 34 -18.42 -0.11 -8.79
CA LYS A 34 -18.56 -1.21 -9.76
C LYS A 34 -19.54 -2.30 -9.31
N VAL A 35 -19.81 -2.46 -8.03
CA VAL A 35 -20.82 -3.42 -7.52
C VAL A 35 -22.22 -2.82 -7.42
N GLY A 36 -22.41 -1.60 -7.93
CA GLY A 36 -23.75 -1.00 -8.13
C GLY A 36 -24.22 -0.09 -6.99
N THR A 37 -23.32 0.40 -6.13
CA THR A 37 -23.68 1.40 -5.10
C THR A 37 -23.45 2.83 -5.59
N SER A 38 -24.22 3.77 -5.05
CA SER A 38 -23.92 5.18 -5.14
C SER A 38 -22.79 5.52 -4.17
N VAL A 39 -21.67 6.03 -4.70
CA VAL A 39 -20.45 6.33 -3.93
C VAL A 39 -20.06 7.78 -4.11
N ILE A 40 -19.81 8.47 -2.99
CA ILE A 40 -19.12 9.78 -2.97
C ILE A 40 -17.70 9.55 -2.46
N ALA A 41 -16.71 10.03 -3.19
CA ALA A 41 -15.32 10.08 -2.73
C ALA A 41 -14.99 11.50 -2.23
N LEU A 42 -14.33 11.60 -1.08
CA LEU A 42 -14.05 12.85 -0.37
C LEU A 42 -12.54 12.94 -0.06
N GLY A 43 -11.91 14.05 -0.41
CA GLY A 43 -10.50 14.28 -0.09
C GLY A 43 -9.84 15.29 -1.04
N PRO A 44 -8.57 15.62 -0.82
CA PRO A 44 -7.86 16.56 -1.66
C PRO A 44 -7.70 16.04 -3.10
N ALA A 45 -7.72 16.96 -4.07
CA ALA A 45 -7.32 16.64 -5.43
C ALA A 45 -5.85 16.16 -5.49
N PRO A 46 -5.48 15.36 -6.49
CA PRO A 46 -4.08 15.06 -6.73
C PRO A 46 -3.29 16.35 -6.90
N GLN A 47 -2.14 16.44 -6.25
CA GLN A 47 -1.27 17.60 -6.38
C GLN A 47 -0.78 17.71 -7.83
N ASN A 48 -0.80 18.94 -8.36
CA ASN A 48 -0.23 19.21 -9.68
C ASN A 48 1.28 18.91 -9.64
N PRO A 49 1.81 18.02 -10.51
CA PRO A 49 3.24 17.70 -10.54
C PRO A 49 4.16 18.92 -10.74
N ALA A 50 3.65 19.99 -11.37
CA ALA A 50 4.42 21.21 -11.63
C ALA A 50 4.60 22.09 -10.36
N SER A 51 3.76 21.94 -9.34
CA SER A 51 3.75 22.79 -8.13
C SER A 51 4.00 22.03 -6.83
N ALA A 52 4.00 20.71 -6.86
CA ALA A 52 4.20 19.87 -5.69
C ALA A 52 5.68 19.46 -5.53
N PRO A 53 6.14 19.15 -4.29
CA PRO A 53 7.38 18.41 -4.13
C PRO A 53 7.34 17.13 -4.96
N VAL A 54 8.45 16.82 -5.62
CA VAL A 54 8.54 15.61 -6.48
C VAL A 54 8.19 14.37 -5.64
N GLU A 55 7.08 13.70 -5.96
CA GLU A 55 6.72 12.42 -5.34
C GLU A 55 7.68 11.35 -5.85
N THR A 56 8.55 10.89 -4.97
CA THR A 56 9.59 9.91 -5.31
C THR A 56 9.21 8.48 -4.95
N ARG A 57 8.11 8.30 -4.23
CA ARG A 57 7.66 6.97 -3.81
C ARG A 57 7.02 6.23 -4.99
N THR A 58 7.34 4.96 -5.03
CA THR A 58 6.72 4.01 -5.94
C THR A 58 6.04 2.89 -5.17
N ALA A 59 5.12 2.21 -5.80
CA ALA A 59 4.45 1.04 -5.26
C ALA A 59 4.67 -0.17 -6.18
N ALA A 60 5.24 -1.24 -5.64
CA ALA A 60 5.26 -2.52 -6.33
C ALA A 60 3.92 -3.23 -6.07
N LEU A 61 3.07 -3.26 -7.10
CA LEU A 61 1.76 -3.91 -7.07
C LEU A 61 1.88 -5.36 -7.53
N PHE A 62 1.36 -6.30 -6.74
CA PHE A 62 1.33 -7.71 -7.12
C PHE A 62 0.34 -7.98 -8.25
N ALA A 63 0.49 -9.12 -8.92
CA ALA A 63 -0.36 -9.52 -10.05
C ALA A 63 -1.87 -9.41 -9.73
N SER A 64 -2.31 -9.84 -8.55
CA SER A 64 -3.71 -9.73 -8.14
C SER A 64 -4.20 -8.28 -7.97
N SER A 65 -3.32 -7.37 -7.53
CA SER A 65 -3.63 -5.93 -7.48
C SER A 65 -3.71 -5.32 -8.88
N VAL A 66 -2.87 -5.78 -9.81
CA VAL A 66 -2.95 -5.40 -11.22
C VAL A 66 -4.25 -5.91 -11.87
N ASP A 67 -4.68 -7.13 -11.54
CA ASP A 67 -5.95 -7.67 -12.03
C ASP A 67 -7.15 -6.87 -11.52
N LEU A 68 -7.11 -6.38 -10.27
CA LEU A 68 -8.08 -5.41 -9.77
C LEU A 68 -8.09 -4.14 -10.60
N LEU A 69 -6.93 -3.53 -10.86
CA LEU A 69 -6.84 -2.30 -11.66
C LEU A 69 -7.34 -2.50 -13.10
N LYS A 70 -7.12 -3.67 -13.70
CA LYS A 70 -7.71 -4.03 -15.00
C LYS A 70 -9.22 -4.05 -14.95
N ARG A 71 -9.81 -4.70 -13.94
CA ARG A 71 -11.27 -4.77 -13.76
C ARG A 71 -11.89 -3.41 -13.47
N LEU A 72 -11.16 -2.50 -12.83
CA LEU A 72 -11.56 -1.12 -12.61
C LEU A 72 -11.32 -0.21 -13.85
N GLU A 73 -10.76 -0.77 -14.93
CA GLU A 73 -10.44 -0.06 -16.19
C GLU A 73 -9.46 1.10 -15.98
N VAL A 74 -8.47 0.88 -15.09
CA VAL A 74 -7.42 1.83 -14.73
C VAL A 74 -6.07 1.42 -15.34
N TRP A 75 -5.85 0.11 -15.54
CA TRP A 75 -4.55 -0.46 -15.88
C TRP A 75 -3.99 0.06 -17.21
N ASP A 76 -4.82 0.28 -18.21
CA ASP A 76 -4.35 0.72 -19.53
C ASP A 76 -3.70 2.10 -19.49
N GLY A 77 -4.16 2.99 -18.61
CA GLY A 77 -3.53 4.29 -18.36
C GLY A 77 -2.23 4.24 -17.56
N LEU A 78 -1.89 3.09 -17.01
CA LEU A 78 -0.69 2.90 -16.17
C LEU A 78 0.40 2.09 -16.85
N LYS A 79 0.14 1.42 -17.98
CA LYS A 79 1.07 0.47 -18.61
C LYS A 79 2.43 1.08 -18.96
N SER A 80 2.46 2.32 -19.44
CA SER A 80 3.68 3.04 -19.80
C SER A 80 4.52 3.43 -18.58
N GLU A 81 3.87 3.59 -17.43
CA GLU A 81 4.49 3.98 -16.16
C GLU A 81 4.83 2.78 -15.26
N ALA A 82 4.58 1.56 -15.75
CA ALA A 82 4.70 0.33 -14.97
C ALA A 82 5.91 -0.50 -15.39
N ALA A 83 6.84 -0.72 -14.46
CA ALA A 83 7.99 -1.58 -14.68
C ALA A 83 7.76 -2.99 -14.12
N PRO A 84 7.92 -4.07 -14.91
CA PRO A 84 7.70 -5.42 -14.43
C PRO A 84 8.80 -5.85 -13.45
N VAL A 85 8.40 -6.42 -12.31
CA VAL A 85 9.29 -7.08 -11.35
C VAL A 85 9.30 -8.59 -11.66
N LYS A 86 10.33 -9.05 -12.36
CA LYS A 86 10.46 -10.44 -12.81
C LYS A 86 11.22 -11.32 -11.83
N VAL A 87 12.18 -10.72 -11.12
CA VAL A 87 13.04 -11.40 -10.16
C VAL A 87 13.10 -10.55 -8.88
N ILE A 88 12.99 -11.19 -7.73
CA ILE A 88 13.31 -10.61 -6.43
C ILE A 88 14.58 -11.29 -5.95
N ARG A 89 15.64 -10.49 -5.75
CA ARG A 89 16.92 -10.96 -5.25
C ARG A 89 17.12 -10.45 -3.83
N ILE A 90 17.44 -11.35 -2.91
CA ILE A 90 17.80 -11.03 -1.54
C ILE A 90 19.27 -11.35 -1.34
N ILE A 91 20.02 -10.35 -0.89
CA ILE A 91 21.46 -10.44 -0.64
C ILE A 91 21.72 -10.14 0.83
N ASP A 92 22.35 -11.07 1.53
CA ASP A 92 22.90 -10.84 2.87
C ASP A 92 24.27 -10.21 2.74
N ALA A 93 24.33 -8.87 2.85
CA ALA A 93 25.55 -8.08 2.83
C ALA A 93 26.05 -7.75 4.26
N SER A 94 25.59 -8.48 5.28
CA SER A 94 26.04 -8.33 6.67
C SER A 94 27.49 -8.81 6.84
N LYS A 95 28.18 -8.33 7.88
CA LYS A 95 29.50 -8.81 8.27
C LYS A 95 29.43 -10.10 9.11
N SER A 96 28.29 -10.78 9.12
CA SER A 96 28.10 -12.03 9.85
C SER A 96 29.10 -13.11 9.40
N LEU A 97 29.62 -13.88 10.33
CA LEU A 97 30.48 -15.04 10.07
C LEU A 97 29.72 -16.13 9.28
N LEU A 98 28.39 -16.20 9.45
CA LEU A 98 27.50 -17.12 8.76
C LEU A 98 26.62 -16.34 7.77
N ARG A 99 27.21 -15.91 6.66
CA ARG A 99 26.45 -15.24 5.60
C ARG A 99 25.40 -16.18 5.02
N ALA A 100 24.16 -15.67 4.89
CA ALA A 100 23.14 -16.35 4.10
C ALA A 100 23.52 -16.27 2.60
N PRO A 101 23.28 -17.34 1.84
CA PRO A 101 23.50 -17.30 0.40
C PRO A 101 22.50 -16.34 -0.28
N ASP A 102 22.92 -15.73 -1.37
CA ASP A 102 22.01 -14.97 -2.22
C ASP A 102 20.86 -15.84 -2.70
N ILE A 103 19.64 -15.33 -2.58
CA ILE A 103 18.42 -16.01 -2.99
C ILE A 103 17.77 -15.23 -4.12
N GLU A 104 17.43 -15.92 -5.20
CA GLU A 104 16.60 -15.37 -6.26
C GLU A 104 15.25 -16.07 -6.29
N PHE A 105 14.21 -15.29 -6.25
CA PHE A 105 12.84 -15.71 -6.53
C PHE A 105 12.50 -15.25 -7.94
N LYS A 106 12.13 -16.17 -8.82
CA LYS A 106 11.80 -15.87 -10.22
C LYS A 106 10.31 -16.06 -10.44
N ALA A 107 9.66 -15.09 -11.05
CA ALA A 107 8.23 -15.16 -11.36
C ALA A 107 7.93 -16.36 -12.26
N SER A 108 8.85 -16.71 -13.17
CA SER A 108 8.78 -17.88 -14.03
C SER A 108 8.70 -19.22 -13.28
N ASP A 109 9.24 -19.31 -12.04
CA ASP A 109 9.13 -20.52 -11.21
C ASP A 109 7.68 -20.82 -10.79
N LEU A 110 6.80 -19.81 -10.89
CA LEU A 110 5.36 -19.90 -10.65
C LEU A 110 4.53 -19.85 -11.94
N GLY A 111 5.16 -19.84 -13.11
CA GLY A 111 4.49 -19.67 -14.40
C GLY A 111 4.00 -18.25 -14.67
N LEU A 112 4.52 -17.25 -13.94
CA LEU A 112 4.15 -15.84 -14.09
C LEU A 112 5.16 -15.09 -14.97
N GLY A 113 4.69 -14.13 -15.77
CA GLY A 113 5.56 -13.22 -16.51
C GLY A 113 6.28 -12.21 -15.62
N ALA A 114 5.64 -11.79 -14.51
CA ALA A 114 6.18 -10.94 -13.47
C ALA A 114 5.44 -11.20 -12.14
N PHE A 115 6.07 -10.94 -11.00
CA PHE A 115 5.41 -10.93 -9.68
C PHE A 115 4.37 -9.80 -9.57
N GLY A 116 4.59 -8.75 -10.31
CA GLY A 116 3.81 -7.53 -10.34
C GLY A 116 4.58 -6.42 -11.03
N TYR A 117 4.16 -5.19 -10.77
CA TYR A 117 4.72 -4.01 -11.45
C TYR A 117 5.00 -2.90 -10.45
N ASN A 118 6.13 -2.24 -10.61
CA ASN A 118 6.45 -1.04 -9.87
C ASN A 118 5.94 0.18 -10.61
N ILE A 119 5.21 1.05 -9.92
CA ILE A 119 4.52 2.21 -10.51
C ILE A 119 4.75 3.42 -9.60
N SER A 120 4.95 4.61 -10.18
CA SER A 120 4.97 5.86 -9.42
C SER A 120 3.63 6.07 -8.70
N ASN A 121 3.68 6.46 -7.42
CA ASN A 121 2.46 6.80 -6.67
C ASN A 121 1.72 7.98 -7.30
N ALA A 122 2.44 8.97 -7.81
CA ALA A 122 1.83 10.11 -8.48
C ALA A 122 1.04 9.69 -9.73
N ALA A 123 1.63 8.86 -10.60
CA ALA A 123 0.94 8.33 -11.78
C ALA A 123 -0.28 7.48 -11.39
N LEU A 124 -0.13 6.61 -10.40
CA LEU A 124 -1.21 5.76 -9.90
C LEU A 124 -2.40 6.60 -9.40
N VAL A 125 -2.15 7.60 -8.56
CA VAL A 125 -3.19 8.48 -8.02
C VAL A 125 -3.85 9.30 -9.14
N ALA A 126 -3.08 9.85 -10.07
CA ALA A 126 -3.61 10.65 -11.17
C ALA A 126 -4.58 9.85 -12.05
N VAL A 127 -4.21 8.63 -12.46
CA VAL A 127 -5.06 7.78 -13.31
C VAL A 127 -6.29 7.28 -12.53
N LEU A 128 -6.13 6.89 -11.27
CA LEU A 128 -7.24 6.50 -10.40
C LEU A 128 -8.24 7.65 -10.19
N TYR A 129 -7.74 8.85 -9.94
CA TYR A 129 -8.57 10.04 -9.73
C TYR A 129 -9.33 10.42 -11.00
N ALA A 130 -8.66 10.44 -12.14
CA ALA A 130 -9.30 10.70 -13.43
C ALA A 130 -10.41 9.67 -13.74
N ARG A 131 -10.17 8.39 -13.42
CA ARG A 131 -11.19 7.36 -13.57
C ARG A 131 -12.36 7.57 -12.62
N ALA A 132 -12.08 7.85 -11.34
CA ALA A 132 -13.10 8.10 -10.32
C ALA A 132 -13.99 9.29 -10.69
N SER A 133 -13.38 10.41 -11.10
CA SER A 133 -14.11 11.62 -11.55
C SER A 133 -15.01 11.38 -12.78
N LYS A 134 -14.67 10.38 -13.60
CA LYS A 134 -15.47 10.03 -14.79
C LYS A 134 -16.65 9.11 -14.47
N VAL A 135 -16.52 8.22 -13.48
CA VAL A 135 -17.49 7.13 -13.30
C VAL A 135 -18.28 7.19 -12.01
N LEU A 136 -17.77 7.87 -10.99
CA LEU A 136 -18.49 8.05 -9.73
C LEU A 136 -19.48 9.23 -9.82
N PRO A 137 -20.59 9.18 -9.10
CA PRO A 137 -21.55 10.29 -9.05
C PRO A 137 -20.89 11.60 -8.61
N GLN A 138 -20.00 11.54 -7.62
CA GLN A 138 -19.28 12.71 -7.13
C GLN A 138 -17.89 12.34 -6.57
N VAL A 139 -16.91 13.18 -6.89
CA VAL A 139 -15.61 13.27 -6.19
C VAL A 139 -15.53 14.71 -5.67
N ILE A 140 -15.51 14.86 -4.35
CA ILE A 140 -15.57 16.18 -3.69
C ILE A 140 -14.20 16.53 -3.16
N GLU A 141 -13.66 17.66 -3.63
CA GLU A 141 -12.36 18.19 -3.24
C GLU A 141 -12.49 19.01 -1.95
N ALA A 142 -12.82 18.34 -0.85
CA ALA A 142 -12.92 18.94 0.46
C ALA A 142 -12.38 17.99 1.55
N ASN A 143 -11.87 18.56 2.62
CA ASN A 143 -11.51 17.79 3.82
C ASN A 143 -12.75 17.55 4.68
N VAL A 144 -12.79 16.39 5.34
CA VAL A 144 -13.79 16.09 6.35
C VAL A 144 -13.29 16.62 7.69
N GLU A 145 -14.07 17.51 8.32
CA GLU A 145 -13.71 18.15 9.59
C GLU A 145 -14.37 17.48 10.79
N ALA A 146 -15.62 17.00 10.61
CA ALA A 146 -16.34 16.31 11.65
C ALA A 146 -17.20 15.17 11.08
N ILE A 147 -17.40 14.14 11.89
CA ILE A 147 -18.21 12.97 11.54
C ILE A 147 -19.12 12.66 12.72
N ALA A 148 -20.42 12.62 12.47
CA ALA A 148 -21.43 12.13 13.40
C ALA A 148 -22.01 10.81 12.87
N ILE A 149 -22.13 9.81 13.72
CA ILE A 149 -22.62 8.49 13.37
C ILE A 149 -23.84 8.16 14.21
N ASP A 150 -24.95 7.82 13.56
CA ASP A 150 -26.13 7.31 14.24
C ASP A 150 -26.42 5.85 13.82
N ARG A 151 -27.55 5.28 14.25
CA ARG A 151 -27.91 3.90 13.94
C ARG A 151 -28.22 3.64 12.46
N SER A 152 -28.54 4.68 11.69
CA SER A 152 -29.06 4.56 10.33
C SER A 152 -28.14 5.18 9.28
N LYS A 153 -27.35 6.17 9.65
CA LYS A 153 -26.54 6.98 8.74
C LYS A 153 -25.30 7.56 9.41
N VAL A 154 -24.43 8.07 8.56
CA VAL A 154 -23.25 8.87 8.92
C VAL A 154 -23.45 10.25 8.32
N LEU A 155 -23.15 11.30 9.07
CA LEU A 155 -23.13 12.69 8.63
C LEU A 155 -21.69 13.18 8.66
N LEU A 156 -21.21 13.73 7.55
CA LEU A 156 -19.89 14.31 7.41
C LEU A 156 -20.01 15.81 7.17
N ALA A 157 -19.35 16.60 8.01
CA ALA A 157 -19.20 18.06 7.80
C ALA A 157 -17.87 18.30 7.07
N LEU A 158 -17.92 19.08 5.99
CA LEU A 158 -16.80 19.35 5.10
C LEU A 158 -16.20 20.74 5.34
N SER A 159 -14.94 20.93 4.94
CA SER A 159 -14.20 22.19 5.09
C SER A 159 -14.76 23.36 4.27
N ASP A 160 -15.62 23.11 3.30
CA ASP A 160 -16.34 24.11 2.52
C ASP A 160 -17.72 24.48 3.13
N GLY A 161 -18.04 23.92 4.31
CA GLY A 161 -19.32 24.11 5.00
C GLY A 161 -20.46 23.22 4.50
N ALA A 162 -20.22 22.39 3.48
CA ALA A 162 -21.21 21.43 3.01
C ALA A 162 -21.31 20.21 3.93
N GLU A 163 -22.45 19.52 3.83
CA GLU A 163 -22.68 18.27 4.55
C GLU A 163 -22.94 17.12 3.57
N VAL A 164 -22.43 15.94 3.92
CA VAL A 164 -22.66 14.68 3.19
C VAL A 164 -23.26 13.64 4.12
N THR A 165 -24.30 12.95 3.67
CA THR A 165 -24.89 11.83 4.41
C THR A 165 -24.63 10.52 3.67
N ALA A 166 -24.33 9.44 4.42
CA ALA A 166 -24.15 8.11 3.86
C ALA A 166 -24.68 7.02 4.81
N ARG A 167 -24.93 5.82 4.27
CA ARG A 167 -25.28 4.65 5.07
C ARG A 167 -24.06 3.89 5.58
N LEU A 168 -22.97 3.93 4.81
CA LEU A 168 -21.67 3.35 5.16
C LEU A 168 -20.57 4.38 4.96
N LEU A 169 -19.70 4.53 5.94
CA LEU A 169 -18.45 5.28 5.87
C LEU A 169 -17.29 4.33 5.59
N VAL A 170 -16.46 4.66 4.61
CA VAL A 170 -15.20 3.97 4.34
C VAL A 170 -14.05 4.90 4.66
N GLY A 171 -13.31 4.60 5.72
CA GLY A 171 -12.13 5.34 6.13
C GLY A 171 -10.88 4.88 5.36
N ALA A 172 -10.40 5.72 4.44
CA ALA A 172 -9.17 5.56 3.68
C ALA A 172 -8.25 6.79 3.85
N ASP A 173 -8.44 7.53 4.94
CA ASP A 173 -7.87 8.82 5.29
C ASP A 173 -6.52 8.73 6.01
N GLY A 174 -5.85 7.57 5.86
CA GLY A 174 -4.48 7.37 6.24
C GLY A 174 -4.25 7.24 7.76
N ARG A 175 -2.99 7.36 8.15
CA ARG A 175 -2.52 7.10 9.52
C ARG A 175 -3.30 7.87 10.60
N ARG A 176 -3.63 9.14 10.35
CA ARG A 176 -4.32 10.02 11.31
C ARG A 176 -5.84 10.00 11.17
N SER A 177 -6.39 8.89 10.72
CA SER A 177 -7.79 8.71 10.34
C SER A 177 -8.79 9.33 11.33
N ILE A 178 -9.56 10.32 10.86
CA ILE A 178 -10.70 10.87 11.57
C ILE A 178 -11.86 9.87 11.55
N CYS A 179 -12.03 9.11 10.45
CA CYS A 179 -13.04 8.06 10.33
C CYS A 179 -12.87 7.00 11.42
N ARG A 180 -11.63 6.56 11.66
CA ARG A 180 -11.31 5.59 12.71
C ARG A 180 -11.66 6.14 14.10
N LYS A 181 -11.27 7.37 14.38
CA LYS A 181 -11.54 8.03 15.67
C LYS A 181 -13.04 8.18 15.91
N SER A 182 -13.79 8.66 14.91
CA SER A 182 -15.24 8.88 15.02
C SER A 182 -16.02 7.57 15.17
N ALA A 183 -15.50 6.46 14.63
CA ALA A 183 -16.07 5.14 14.85
C ALA A 183 -15.72 4.52 16.21
N GLY A 184 -14.94 5.20 17.05
CA GLY A 184 -14.48 4.69 18.36
C GLY A 184 -13.50 3.53 18.25
N ILE A 185 -12.77 3.40 17.14
CA ILE A 185 -11.82 2.31 16.92
C ILE A 185 -10.43 2.74 17.40
N SER A 186 -9.89 2.02 18.38
CA SER A 186 -8.55 2.22 18.92
C SER A 186 -7.48 1.60 18.04
N THR A 187 -6.22 1.93 18.29
CA THR A 187 -5.06 1.39 17.57
C THR A 187 -3.94 0.99 18.51
N SER A 188 -3.23 -0.04 18.13
CA SER A 188 -1.91 -0.38 18.67
C SER A 188 -0.84 0.12 17.72
N GLU A 189 0.01 1.03 18.18
CA GLU A 189 1.16 1.53 17.43
C GLU A 189 2.43 0.85 17.89
N ARG A 190 3.31 0.54 16.93
CA ARG A 190 4.64 -0.04 17.16
C ARG A 190 5.67 0.88 16.52
N PRO A 191 6.29 1.79 17.29
CA PRO A 191 7.39 2.57 16.78
C PRO A 191 8.63 1.67 16.60
N TYR A 192 9.32 1.85 15.49
CA TYR A 192 10.66 1.31 15.27
C TYR A 192 11.65 2.48 15.33
N ASP A 193 12.84 2.24 15.89
CA ASP A 193 13.91 3.25 15.85
C ASP A 193 14.59 3.28 14.47
N GLN A 194 13.76 3.39 13.44
CA GLN A 194 14.16 3.38 12.04
C GLN A 194 13.43 4.48 11.27
N ALA A 195 14.09 4.93 10.22
CA ALA A 195 13.49 5.74 9.16
C ALA A 195 13.84 5.14 7.81
N ALA A 196 13.20 5.63 6.77
CA ALA A 196 13.49 5.23 5.40
C ALA A 196 13.65 6.47 4.51
N ILE A 197 14.56 6.38 3.53
CA ILE A 197 14.65 7.31 2.40
C ILE A 197 14.03 6.63 1.19
N ALA A 198 13.10 7.34 0.53
CA ALA A 198 12.66 7.02 -0.82
C ALA A 198 13.29 8.00 -1.81
N SER A 199 13.78 7.48 -2.93
CA SER A 199 14.35 8.24 -4.02
C SER A 199 14.28 7.44 -5.33
N SER A 200 14.84 7.98 -6.39
CA SER A 200 15.12 7.28 -7.64
C SER A 200 16.52 7.64 -8.10
N PHE A 201 17.12 6.79 -8.94
CA PHE A 201 18.46 7.04 -9.48
C PHE A 201 18.65 6.32 -10.81
N ARG A 202 19.61 6.81 -11.60
CA ARG A 202 20.06 6.16 -12.84
C ARG A 202 21.30 5.31 -12.57
N HIS A 203 21.53 4.31 -13.42
CA HIS A 203 22.65 3.39 -13.27
C HIS A 203 23.15 2.85 -14.62
N GLY A 204 24.40 2.40 -14.66
CA GLY A 204 25.08 2.02 -15.89
C GLY A 204 24.66 0.66 -16.47
N ARG A 205 24.22 -0.29 -15.64
CA ARG A 205 23.79 -1.64 -16.08
C ARG A 205 22.29 -1.74 -16.13
N LEU A 206 21.74 -2.48 -17.10
CA LEU A 206 20.29 -2.76 -17.17
C LEU A 206 19.81 -3.50 -15.92
N HIS A 207 18.69 -3.09 -15.31
CA HIS A 207 18.10 -3.78 -14.17
C HIS A 207 17.41 -5.11 -14.53
N GLN A 208 17.06 -5.34 -15.79
CA GLN A 208 16.47 -6.60 -16.30
C GLN A 208 15.20 -7.07 -15.58
N GLY A 209 14.47 -6.16 -14.94
CA GLY A 209 13.30 -6.49 -14.11
C GLY A 209 13.64 -7.11 -12.75
N VAL A 210 14.87 -6.95 -12.27
CA VAL A 210 15.34 -7.48 -10.98
C VAL A 210 15.16 -6.41 -9.90
N SER A 211 14.32 -6.70 -8.89
CA SER A 211 14.31 -5.98 -7.62
C SER A 211 15.33 -6.61 -6.69
N THR A 212 16.22 -5.82 -6.12
CA THR A 212 17.26 -6.32 -5.20
C THR A 212 17.09 -5.70 -3.82
N GLU A 213 17.07 -6.54 -2.80
CA GLU A 213 17.04 -6.16 -1.41
C GLU A 213 18.35 -6.59 -0.73
N LEU A 214 19.20 -5.63 -0.37
CA LEU A 214 20.46 -5.85 0.35
C LEU A 214 20.23 -5.63 1.83
N HIS A 215 20.40 -6.69 2.62
CA HIS A 215 20.33 -6.63 4.07
C HIS A 215 21.70 -6.42 4.67
N LYS A 216 21.83 -5.41 5.53
CA LYS A 216 23.01 -5.14 6.38
C LYS A 216 22.61 -5.17 7.85
N GLU A 217 23.60 -4.96 8.74
CA GLU A 217 23.43 -5.12 10.20
C GLU A 217 22.28 -4.29 10.81
N ASN A 218 22.01 -3.10 10.26
CA ASN A 218 21.07 -2.14 10.86
C ASN A 218 19.95 -1.71 9.89
N GLY A 219 19.78 -2.39 8.76
CA GLY A 219 18.76 -2.00 7.80
C GLY A 219 18.88 -2.67 6.44
N SER A 220 18.19 -2.12 5.46
CA SER A 220 18.20 -2.65 4.10
C SER A 220 18.22 -1.54 3.06
N VAL A 221 18.78 -1.86 1.90
CA VAL A 221 18.69 -1.04 0.70
C VAL A 221 17.98 -1.86 -0.38
N THR A 222 16.83 -1.37 -0.80
CA THR A 222 16.02 -2.03 -1.82
C THR A 222 16.02 -1.19 -3.08
N THR A 223 16.35 -1.80 -4.21
CA THR A 223 16.22 -1.20 -5.55
C THR A 223 15.11 -1.88 -6.31
N VAL A 224 14.22 -1.11 -6.91
CA VAL A 224 13.09 -1.65 -7.67
C VAL A 224 13.08 -1.05 -9.08
N PRO A 225 12.90 -1.87 -10.14
CA PRO A 225 12.86 -1.40 -11.52
C PRO A 225 11.92 -0.23 -11.76
N LEU A 226 12.35 0.74 -12.57
CA LEU A 226 11.51 1.77 -13.17
C LEU A 226 11.32 1.49 -14.66
N PRO A 227 10.39 2.18 -15.37
CA PRO A 227 10.17 1.98 -16.81
C PRO A 227 11.42 2.16 -17.68
N ASP A 228 12.28 3.12 -17.36
CA ASP A 228 13.61 3.24 -17.95
C ASP A 228 14.50 2.08 -17.44
N PRO A 229 15.04 1.22 -18.34
CA PRO A 229 15.84 0.07 -17.94
C PRO A 229 17.14 0.41 -17.23
N HIS A 230 17.57 1.67 -17.26
CA HIS A 230 18.72 2.24 -16.57
C HIS A 230 18.33 3.09 -15.36
N ALA A 231 17.10 2.94 -14.83
CA ALA A 231 16.65 3.65 -13.64
C ALA A 231 15.96 2.71 -12.65
N SER A 232 16.14 2.98 -11.37
CA SER A 232 15.52 2.25 -10.28
C SER A 232 15.00 3.20 -9.20
N SER A 233 13.92 2.83 -8.53
CA SER A 233 13.54 3.44 -7.27
C SER A 233 14.37 2.85 -6.14
N LEU A 234 14.61 3.65 -5.12
CA LEU A 234 15.37 3.35 -3.92
C LEU A 234 14.46 3.40 -2.69
N ILE A 235 14.53 2.38 -1.85
CA ILE A 235 14.07 2.42 -0.47
C ILE A 235 15.26 2.05 0.41
N TRP A 236 15.73 2.99 1.21
CA TRP A 236 16.84 2.76 2.15
C TRP A 236 16.30 2.86 3.57
N VAL A 237 16.26 1.77 4.28
CA VAL A 237 15.82 1.66 5.67
C VAL A 237 17.04 1.55 6.58
N GLY A 238 17.08 2.33 7.64
CA GLY A 238 18.15 2.29 8.63
C GLY A 238 17.75 2.95 9.96
N PRO A 239 18.68 3.01 10.93
CA PRO A 239 18.49 3.78 12.16
C PRO A 239 18.15 5.24 11.84
N ARG A 240 17.30 5.87 12.64
CA ARG A 240 16.87 7.26 12.40
C ARG A 240 18.06 8.23 12.30
N SER A 241 19.08 8.05 13.15
CA SER A 241 20.28 8.88 13.14
C SER A 241 21.08 8.76 11.84
N GLU A 242 21.23 7.52 11.31
CA GLU A 242 21.91 7.27 10.03
C GLU A 242 21.13 7.88 8.88
N ILE A 243 19.82 7.65 8.83
CA ILE A 243 18.96 8.18 7.77
C ILE A 243 18.92 9.71 7.77
N ALA A 244 18.85 10.34 8.93
CA ALA A 244 18.91 11.80 9.06
C ALA A 244 20.24 12.37 8.54
N GLN A 245 21.38 11.71 8.81
CA GLN A 245 22.67 12.10 8.26
C GLN A 245 22.71 11.96 6.73
N LEU A 246 22.26 10.82 6.21
CA LEU A 246 22.20 10.57 4.76
C LEU A 246 21.31 11.58 4.03
N THR A 247 20.21 11.99 4.65
CA THR A 247 19.28 12.97 4.06
C THR A 247 19.94 14.37 3.91
N GLN A 248 20.89 14.71 4.79
CA GLN A 248 21.60 15.99 4.77
C GLN A 248 22.80 16.01 3.80
N LEU A 249 23.26 14.86 3.30
CA LEU A 249 24.38 14.83 2.34
C LEU A 249 24.01 15.60 1.07
N ASP A 250 24.99 16.21 0.42
CA ASP A 250 24.79 16.67 -0.95
C ASP A 250 24.56 15.49 -1.91
N ALA A 251 24.16 15.77 -3.15
CA ALA A 251 23.82 14.74 -4.11
C ALA A 251 25.01 13.82 -4.44
N GLY A 252 26.22 14.40 -4.60
CA GLY A 252 27.41 13.65 -4.94
C GLY A 252 27.85 12.68 -3.85
N LEU A 253 27.91 13.16 -2.60
CA LEU A 253 28.25 12.31 -1.45
C LEU A 253 27.21 11.22 -1.22
N PHE A 254 25.93 11.51 -1.43
CA PHE A 254 24.89 10.48 -1.33
C PHE A 254 25.03 9.43 -2.44
N GLU A 255 25.34 9.84 -3.68
CA GLU A 255 25.59 8.92 -4.80
C GLU A 255 26.80 8.02 -4.51
N GLU A 256 27.87 8.56 -3.94
CA GLU A 256 29.06 7.79 -3.52
C GLU A 256 28.69 6.75 -2.45
N GLU A 257 27.96 7.16 -1.41
CA GLU A 257 27.53 6.26 -0.35
C GLU A 257 26.58 5.16 -0.89
N LEU A 258 25.64 5.52 -1.76
CA LEU A 258 24.74 4.56 -2.39
C LEU A 258 25.51 3.58 -3.29
N ASN A 259 26.50 4.07 -4.05
CA ASN A 259 27.34 3.24 -4.91
C ASN A 259 28.17 2.24 -4.09
N ALA A 260 28.77 2.71 -2.99
CA ALA A 260 29.50 1.87 -2.04
C ALA A 260 28.56 0.82 -1.40
N ARG A 261 27.33 1.22 -1.07
CA ARG A 261 26.31 0.36 -0.47
C ARG A 261 25.85 -0.74 -1.42
N LEU A 262 25.65 -0.43 -2.70
CA LEU A 262 25.27 -1.37 -3.76
C LEU A 262 26.42 -2.23 -4.29
N GLY A 263 27.68 -1.88 -3.99
CA GLY A 263 28.85 -2.69 -4.35
C GLY A 263 29.00 -2.91 -5.86
N GLY A 264 28.61 -1.92 -6.69
CA GLY A 264 28.70 -1.99 -8.15
C GLY A 264 27.66 -2.91 -8.82
N LEU A 265 26.63 -3.36 -8.10
CA LEU A 265 25.59 -4.29 -8.59
C LEU A 265 24.93 -3.77 -9.88
N LEU A 266 24.61 -2.48 -9.92
CA LEU A 266 23.98 -1.80 -11.06
C LEU A 266 24.94 -0.97 -11.90
N GLY A 267 26.27 -1.07 -11.66
CA GLY A 267 27.28 -0.23 -12.29
C GLY A 267 27.31 1.19 -11.69
N PRO A 268 27.96 2.16 -12.35
CA PRO A 268 28.03 3.53 -11.88
C PRO A 268 26.64 4.13 -11.68
N ILE A 269 26.45 4.84 -10.57
CA ILE A 269 25.19 5.51 -10.21
C ILE A 269 25.29 6.99 -10.58
N SER A 270 24.19 7.57 -10.99
CA SER A 270 24.06 9.00 -11.32
C SER A 270 22.58 9.41 -11.29
N GLY A 271 22.34 10.71 -11.43
CA GLY A 271 20.99 11.23 -11.63
C GLY A 271 20.04 10.92 -10.48
N LEU A 272 20.53 11.16 -9.26
CA LEU A 272 19.74 11.00 -8.04
C LEU A 272 18.53 11.93 -8.06
N GLY A 273 17.35 11.37 -7.87
CA GLY A 273 16.10 12.12 -7.68
C GLY A 273 16.00 12.77 -6.30
N ALA A 274 14.91 13.50 -6.08
CA ALA A 274 14.62 14.05 -4.76
C ALA A 274 14.56 12.93 -3.71
N ARG A 275 14.96 13.24 -2.49
CA ARG A 275 14.97 12.32 -1.36
C ARG A 275 13.82 12.66 -0.42
N ALA A 276 12.97 11.70 -0.12
CA ALA A 276 11.90 11.82 0.86
C ALA A 276 12.21 10.91 2.05
N GLU A 277 12.27 11.50 3.25
CA GLU A 277 12.42 10.75 4.50
C GLU A 277 11.08 10.49 5.14
N PHE A 278 10.89 9.30 5.70
CA PHE A 278 9.70 8.96 6.48
C PHE A 278 10.02 7.97 7.62
N PRO A 279 9.34 8.10 8.77
CA PRO A 279 9.54 7.19 9.89
C PRO A 279 8.98 5.79 9.56
N VAL A 280 9.72 4.75 9.90
CA VAL A 280 9.23 3.38 9.88
C VAL A 280 8.38 3.14 11.12
N THR A 281 7.13 2.76 10.93
CA THR A 281 6.18 2.50 12.03
C THR A 281 5.26 1.35 11.66
N GLY A 282 4.74 0.68 12.66
CA GLY A 282 3.60 -0.23 12.54
C GLY A 282 2.38 0.37 13.22
N LEU A 283 1.22 0.18 12.64
CA LEU A 283 -0.08 0.51 13.23
C LEU A 283 -1.06 -0.60 12.93
N SER A 284 -1.85 -0.98 13.89
CA SER A 284 -2.95 -1.92 13.70
C SER A 284 -4.18 -1.38 14.44
N ALA A 285 -5.29 -1.24 13.73
CA ALA A 285 -6.58 -0.97 14.34
C ALA A 285 -7.07 -2.22 15.08
N ASP A 286 -7.69 -2.05 16.24
CA ASP A 286 -8.17 -3.16 17.08
C ASP A 286 -9.33 -3.90 16.39
N THR A 287 -10.07 -3.20 15.54
CA THR A 287 -11.05 -3.78 14.63
C THR A 287 -11.06 -3.05 13.30
N LEU A 288 -11.40 -3.76 12.22
CA LEU A 288 -11.46 -3.19 10.87
C LEU A 288 -12.76 -2.44 10.58
N ALA A 289 -13.78 -2.64 11.40
CA ALA A 289 -15.07 -2.01 11.17
C ALA A 289 -15.90 -1.97 12.46
N ALA A 290 -16.57 -0.84 12.69
CA ALA A 290 -17.53 -0.62 13.76
C ALA A 290 -18.40 0.59 13.41
N ASN A 291 -19.61 0.67 13.99
CA ASN A 291 -20.43 1.87 13.93
C ASN A 291 -20.55 2.44 12.51
N ARG A 292 -21.10 1.65 11.57
CA ARG A 292 -21.28 2.03 10.16
C ARG A 292 -20.00 2.43 9.42
N THR A 293 -18.83 2.12 9.97
CA THR A 293 -17.53 2.48 9.41
C THR A 293 -16.72 1.25 9.10
N ALA A 294 -16.16 1.16 7.89
CA ALA A 294 -15.14 0.19 7.50
C ALA A 294 -13.83 0.91 7.18
N LEU A 295 -12.72 0.41 7.72
CA LEU A 295 -11.38 0.97 7.49
C LEU A 295 -10.64 0.17 6.43
N VAL A 296 -9.93 0.87 5.54
CA VAL A 296 -9.11 0.26 4.49
C VAL A 296 -7.70 0.90 4.46
N GLY A 297 -6.69 0.11 4.14
CA GLY A 297 -5.30 0.58 4.02
C GLY A 297 -4.74 1.19 5.30
N GLU A 298 -4.03 2.32 5.20
CA GLU A 298 -3.33 2.93 6.34
C GLU A 298 -4.24 3.44 7.46
N ALA A 299 -5.52 3.61 7.22
CA ALA A 299 -6.50 3.88 8.27
C ALA A 299 -6.69 2.65 9.18
N ALA A 300 -6.52 1.44 8.66
CA ALA A 300 -6.66 0.18 9.37
C ALA A 300 -5.31 -0.40 9.83
N HIS A 301 -4.28 -0.34 8.99
CA HIS A 301 -2.98 -0.97 9.25
C HIS A 301 -1.84 -0.28 8.50
N ILE A 302 -0.70 -0.14 9.18
CA ILE A 302 0.56 0.32 8.60
C ILE A 302 1.61 -0.74 8.87
N LEU A 303 2.35 -1.11 7.83
CA LEU A 303 3.41 -2.09 7.89
C LEU A 303 4.76 -1.43 7.55
N PRO A 304 5.87 -1.89 8.14
CA PRO A 304 7.20 -1.53 7.64
C PRO A 304 7.32 -1.76 6.13
N PRO A 305 8.11 -0.96 5.41
CA PRO A 305 8.22 -1.01 3.95
C PRO A 305 9.05 -2.23 3.47
N ILE A 306 8.67 -3.42 3.91
CA ILE A 306 9.31 -4.70 3.58
C ILE A 306 8.37 -5.51 2.70
N GLY A 307 8.88 -5.99 1.56
CA GLY A 307 8.15 -6.88 0.66
C GLY A 307 6.91 -6.27 0.01
N ALA A 308 6.82 -4.95 -0.11
CA ALA A 308 5.75 -4.22 -0.81
C ALA A 308 4.31 -4.56 -0.36
N GLN A 309 4.10 -4.89 0.93
CA GLN A 309 2.81 -5.39 1.41
C GLN A 309 1.74 -4.31 1.60
N GLY A 310 2.11 -3.08 2.02
CA GLY A 310 1.16 -2.07 2.51
C GLY A 310 0.02 -1.75 1.53
N LEU A 311 0.34 -1.27 0.31
CA LEU A 311 -0.68 -0.88 -0.66
C LEU A 311 -1.44 -2.09 -1.22
N ASN A 312 -0.75 -3.22 -1.42
CA ASN A 312 -1.39 -4.46 -1.86
C ASN A 312 -2.43 -4.98 -0.85
N LEU A 313 -2.14 -4.82 0.44
CA LEU A 313 -3.07 -5.18 1.51
C LEU A 313 -4.30 -4.26 1.51
N GLY A 314 -4.08 -2.94 1.35
CA GLY A 314 -5.15 -1.96 1.23
C GLY A 314 -6.05 -2.18 0.00
N PHE A 315 -5.49 -2.60 -1.13
CA PHE A 315 -6.27 -2.95 -2.31
C PHE A 315 -7.13 -4.22 -2.08
N ARG A 316 -6.61 -5.18 -1.32
CA ARG A 316 -7.40 -6.35 -0.90
C ARG A 316 -8.51 -5.98 0.07
N ASP A 317 -8.28 -5.01 0.96
CA ASP A 317 -9.34 -4.50 1.84
C ASP A 317 -10.47 -3.91 1.02
N ALA A 318 -10.15 -3.03 0.08
CA ALA A 318 -11.12 -2.38 -0.80
C ALA A 318 -11.94 -3.40 -1.60
N ALA A 319 -11.29 -4.39 -2.20
CA ALA A 319 -11.96 -5.42 -2.99
C ALA A 319 -12.82 -6.35 -2.12
N ALA A 320 -12.35 -6.73 -0.93
CA ALA A 320 -13.12 -7.56 0.01
C ALA A 320 -14.33 -6.82 0.58
N LEU A 321 -14.21 -5.53 0.86
CA LEU A 321 -15.34 -4.70 1.27
C LEU A 321 -16.39 -4.63 0.16
N ALA A 322 -15.97 -4.44 -1.10
CA ALA A 322 -16.87 -4.43 -2.24
C ALA A 322 -17.63 -5.77 -2.38
N ASP A 323 -16.98 -6.92 -2.16
CA ASP A 323 -17.65 -8.23 -2.15
C ASP A 323 -18.69 -8.33 -1.04
N CYS A 324 -18.38 -7.87 0.18
CA CYS A 324 -19.33 -7.88 1.30
C CYS A 324 -20.55 -7.00 1.03
N VAL A 325 -20.33 -5.79 0.49
CA VAL A 325 -21.40 -4.88 0.10
C VAL A 325 -22.23 -5.45 -1.04
N ALA A 326 -21.62 -6.04 -2.07
CA ALA A 326 -22.33 -6.69 -3.17
C ALA A 326 -23.27 -7.82 -2.68
N VAL A 327 -22.85 -8.59 -1.67
CA VAL A 327 -23.72 -9.61 -1.05
C VAL A 327 -24.89 -8.98 -0.32
N ALA A 328 -24.67 -7.87 0.40
CA ALA A 328 -25.73 -7.14 1.09
C ALA A 328 -26.78 -6.59 0.13
N LEU A 329 -26.34 -5.93 -0.94
CA LEU A 329 -27.22 -5.35 -1.97
C LEU A 329 -28.11 -6.43 -2.63
N ARG A 330 -27.53 -7.57 -3.00
CA ARG A 330 -28.33 -8.68 -3.59
C ARG A 330 -29.41 -9.21 -2.66
N ARG A 331 -29.31 -8.95 -1.37
CA ARG A 331 -30.26 -9.36 -0.33
C ARG A 331 -31.09 -8.21 0.22
N ASP A 332 -31.03 -7.06 -0.44
CA ASP A 332 -31.69 -5.82 -0.01
C ASP A 332 -31.39 -5.45 1.46
N ARG A 333 -30.10 -5.61 1.85
CA ARG A 333 -29.62 -5.29 3.20
C ARG A 333 -28.89 -3.97 3.22
N ASP A 334 -28.80 -3.41 4.43
CA ASP A 334 -28.07 -2.17 4.69
C ASP A 334 -26.56 -2.36 4.50
N PRO A 335 -25.89 -1.63 3.58
CA PRO A 335 -24.44 -1.74 3.38
C PRO A 335 -23.62 -1.33 4.61
N GLY A 336 -24.17 -0.49 5.50
CA GLY A 336 -23.55 -0.10 6.77
C GLY A 336 -23.98 -0.94 7.96
N GLY A 337 -24.76 -2.00 7.75
CA GLY A 337 -25.26 -2.87 8.81
C GLY A 337 -24.18 -3.73 9.46
N ASP A 338 -24.43 -4.14 10.71
CA ASP A 338 -23.47 -4.91 11.52
C ASP A 338 -23.08 -6.26 10.90
N ASP A 339 -23.97 -6.89 10.15
CA ASP A 339 -23.72 -8.15 9.44
C ASP A 339 -22.71 -7.97 8.29
N VAL A 340 -22.77 -6.86 7.56
CA VAL A 340 -21.78 -6.51 6.52
C VAL A 340 -20.44 -6.20 7.16
N LEU A 341 -20.41 -5.37 8.20
CA LEU A 341 -19.19 -5.04 8.93
C LEU A 341 -18.55 -6.30 9.55
N ALA A 342 -19.34 -7.20 10.12
CA ALA A 342 -18.85 -8.48 10.65
C ALA A 342 -18.30 -9.40 9.55
N SER A 343 -18.93 -9.43 8.38
CA SER A 343 -18.45 -10.19 7.22
C SER A 343 -17.12 -9.65 6.72
N TYR A 344 -16.99 -8.33 6.63
CA TYR A 344 -15.72 -7.68 6.25
C TYR A 344 -14.59 -7.99 7.25
N ARG A 345 -14.84 -7.87 8.56
CA ARG A 345 -13.87 -8.23 9.59
C ARG A 345 -13.38 -9.67 9.46
N ARG A 346 -14.29 -10.62 9.22
CA ARG A 346 -13.95 -12.04 9.03
C ARG A 346 -13.15 -12.27 7.76
N ALA A 347 -13.52 -11.63 6.66
CA ALA A 347 -12.83 -11.78 5.37
C ALA A 347 -11.39 -11.29 5.42
N ARG A 348 -11.10 -10.24 6.21
CA ARG A 348 -9.79 -9.59 6.23
C ARG A 348 -8.92 -9.94 7.42
N GLY A 349 -9.52 -10.32 8.56
CA GLY A 349 -8.80 -10.44 9.83
C GLY A 349 -7.60 -11.38 9.77
N LEU A 350 -7.75 -12.58 9.20
CA LEU A 350 -6.65 -13.55 9.12
C LEU A 350 -5.53 -13.09 8.19
N ASP A 351 -5.84 -12.51 7.03
CA ASP A 351 -4.84 -12.03 6.08
C ASP A 351 -4.03 -10.86 6.69
N ILE A 352 -4.69 -9.90 7.32
CA ILE A 352 -4.02 -8.76 7.96
C ILE A 352 -3.16 -9.25 9.14
N LEU A 353 -3.69 -10.13 9.99
CA LEU A 353 -2.95 -10.65 11.15
C LEU A 353 -1.69 -11.39 10.71
N THR A 354 -1.81 -12.31 9.75
CA THR A 354 -0.67 -13.12 9.28
C THR A 354 0.39 -12.25 8.61
N ARG A 355 -0.02 -11.22 7.84
CA ARG A 355 0.91 -10.27 7.20
C ARG A 355 1.59 -9.38 8.22
N THR A 356 0.84 -8.82 9.16
CA THR A 356 1.39 -7.95 10.20
C THR A 356 2.40 -8.70 11.05
N LEU A 357 2.07 -9.91 11.51
CA LEU A 357 3.00 -10.73 12.30
C LEU A 357 4.20 -11.18 11.47
N GLY A 358 3.99 -11.58 10.22
CA GLY A 358 5.08 -12.01 9.34
C GLY A 358 6.07 -10.90 9.03
N VAL A 359 5.59 -9.70 8.70
CA VAL A 359 6.45 -8.53 8.43
C VAL A 359 7.14 -8.05 9.69
N ASP A 360 6.45 -8.01 10.85
CA ASP A 360 7.06 -7.63 12.13
C ASP A 360 8.16 -8.60 12.53
N LEU A 361 7.91 -9.91 12.44
CA LEU A 361 8.90 -10.94 12.73
C LEU A 361 10.12 -10.83 11.79
N LEU A 362 9.88 -10.64 10.50
CA LEU A 362 10.95 -10.45 9.52
C LEU A 362 11.76 -9.18 9.84
N ASN A 363 11.11 -8.04 10.07
CA ASN A 363 11.80 -6.80 10.42
C ASN A 363 12.67 -6.95 11.67
N ARG A 364 12.12 -7.54 12.74
CA ARG A 364 12.87 -7.80 13.98
C ARG A 364 14.03 -8.76 13.76
N SER A 365 13.84 -9.78 12.93
CA SER A 365 14.90 -10.74 12.64
C SER A 365 16.07 -10.11 11.88
N LEU A 366 15.78 -9.14 11.01
CA LEU A 366 16.79 -8.39 10.26
C LEU A 366 17.59 -7.43 11.14
N LEU A 367 16.96 -6.89 12.19
CA LEU A 367 17.60 -6.00 13.16
C LEU A 367 18.37 -6.73 14.25
N SER A 368 18.10 -8.02 14.45
CA SER A 368 18.68 -8.77 15.55
C SER A 368 20.12 -9.19 15.28
N GLN A 369 21.01 -8.85 16.23
CA GLN A 369 22.40 -9.34 16.25
C GLN A 369 22.55 -10.67 17.01
N PHE A 370 21.44 -11.27 17.45
CA PHE A 370 21.46 -12.52 18.20
C PHE A 370 21.88 -13.70 17.32
N LEU A 371 23.07 -14.28 17.59
CA LEU A 371 23.69 -15.33 16.78
C LEU A 371 22.78 -16.51 16.42
N PRO A 372 21.98 -17.09 17.36
CA PRO A 372 21.06 -18.18 17.02
C PRO A 372 20.03 -17.79 15.96
N LEU A 373 19.54 -16.54 15.98
CA LEU A 373 18.58 -16.06 14.99
C LEU A 373 19.24 -15.83 13.63
N GLN A 374 20.49 -15.37 13.60
CA GLN A 374 21.28 -15.26 12.37
C GLN A 374 21.55 -16.65 11.78
N ALA A 375 21.91 -17.64 12.60
CA ALA A 375 22.08 -19.02 12.16
C ALA A 375 20.79 -19.62 11.61
N ALA A 376 19.66 -19.39 12.27
CA ALA A 376 18.34 -19.83 11.77
C ALA A 376 18.01 -19.19 10.40
N ARG A 377 18.26 -17.88 10.22
CA ARG A 377 18.13 -17.23 8.91
C ARG A 377 19.02 -17.88 7.85
N GLY A 378 20.28 -18.13 8.20
CA GLY A 378 21.22 -18.82 7.32
C GLY A 378 20.70 -20.18 6.88
N LEU A 379 20.23 -21.02 7.79
CA LEU A 379 19.65 -22.33 7.51
C LEU A 379 18.41 -22.23 6.61
N VAL A 380 17.49 -21.32 6.91
CA VAL A 380 16.31 -21.08 6.06
C VAL A 380 16.73 -20.66 4.65
N SER A 381 17.70 -19.75 4.55
CA SER A 381 18.21 -19.28 3.26
C SER A 381 18.87 -20.37 2.44
N HIS A 382 19.67 -21.25 3.07
CA HIS A 382 20.25 -22.43 2.43
C HIS A 382 19.16 -23.40 1.96
N GLY A 383 18.14 -23.65 2.79
CA GLY A 383 16.99 -24.46 2.42
C GLY A 383 16.23 -23.93 1.23
N LEU A 384 15.96 -22.61 1.21
CA LEU A 384 15.31 -21.95 0.08
C LEU A 384 16.13 -22.00 -1.22
N LYS A 385 17.45 -21.89 -1.10
CA LYS A 385 18.36 -22.03 -2.25
C LYS A 385 18.40 -23.46 -2.78
N ALA A 386 18.49 -24.44 -1.88
CA ALA A 386 18.66 -25.85 -2.21
C ALA A 386 17.36 -26.55 -2.66
N LEU A 387 16.19 -26.12 -2.16
CA LEU A 387 14.91 -26.81 -2.34
C LEU A 387 13.91 -25.96 -3.13
N PRO A 388 13.82 -26.12 -4.47
CA PRO A 388 12.88 -25.38 -5.31
C PRO A 388 11.40 -25.50 -4.87
N PRO A 389 10.89 -26.64 -4.37
CA PRO A 389 9.52 -26.70 -3.86
C PRO A 389 9.27 -25.80 -2.66
N LEU A 390 10.20 -25.70 -1.72
CA LEU A 390 10.12 -24.82 -0.55
C LEU A 390 10.11 -23.34 -0.99
N ARG A 391 10.99 -22.99 -1.95
CA ARG A 391 11.02 -21.65 -2.55
C ARG A 391 9.70 -21.27 -3.20
N ARG A 392 9.08 -22.17 -3.99
CA ARG A 392 7.76 -21.95 -4.60
C ARG A 392 6.67 -21.79 -3.55
N LEU A 393 6.72 -22.56 -2.47
CA LEU A 393 5.76 -22.42 -1.36
C LEU A 393 5.85 -21.04 -0.72
N VAL A 394 7.06 -20.59 -0.37
CA VAL A 394 7.29 -19.26 0.22
C VAL A 394 6.84 -18.14 -0.71
N MET A 395 7.14 -18.23 -2.02
CA MET A 395 6.66 -17.27 -3.01
C MET A 395 5.13 -17.21 -3.06
N ARG A 396 4.45 -18.37 -3.08
CA ARG A 396 2.98 -18.41 -3.06
C ARG A 396 2.42 -17.77 -1.80
N LEU A 397 2.93 -18.12 -0.63
CA LEU A 397 2.51 -17.53 0.65
C LEU A 397 2.77 -16.01 0.71
N GLY A 398 3.84 -15.54 0.06
CA GLY A 398 4.14 -14.10 -0.05
C GLY A 398 3.13 -13.33 -0.93
N LEU A 399 2.71 -13.92 -2.03
CA LEU A 399 1.87 -13.28 -3.05
C LEU A 399 0.36 -13.42 -2.79
N THR A 400 -0.06 -14.60 -2.30
CA THR A 400 -1.49 -14.92 -2.11
C THR A 400 -1.87 -14.85 -0.63
N PRO A 401 -3.08 -14.37 -0.30
CA PRO A 401 -3.58 -14.45 1.06
C PRO A 401 -3.88 -15.90 1.46
N PRO A 402 -3.95 -16.21 2.77
CA PRO A 402 -4.37 -17.52 3.26
C PRO A 402 -5.87 -17.80 2.98
N SER A 403 -6.65 -16.76 2.74
CA SER A 403 -8.05 -16.81 2.30
C SER A 403 -8.16 -16.72 0.78
N GLU A 404 -9.34 -17.00 0.23
CA GLU A 404 -9.60 -16.74 -1.19
C GLU A 404 -9.41 -15.27 -1.55
N LEU A 405 -8.91 -15.02 -2.77
CA LEU A 405 -8.83 -13.66 -3.31
C LEU A 405 -10.25 -13.09 -3.51
N PRO A 406 -10.45 -11.80 -3.18
CA PRO A 406 -11.67 -11.09 -3.52
C PRO A 406 -12.02 -11.20 -5.01
N SER A 407 -13.29 -11.18 -5.34
CA SER A 407 -13.78 -11.43 -6.71
C SER A 407 -13.12 -10.55 -7.77
N LEU A 408 -12.94 -9.27 -7.46
CA LEU A 408 -12.30 -8.30 -8.36
C LEU A 408 -10.78 -8.51 -8.54
N MET A 409 -10.15 -9.35 -7.72
CA MET A 409 -8.71 -9.64 -7.75
C MET A 409 -8.38 -11.03 -8.31
N ARG A 410 -9.38 -11.84 -8.62
CA ARG A 410 -9.18 -13.17 -9.23
C ARG A 410 -8.71 -13.00 -10.68
N PRO A 411 -7.81 -13.85 -11.17
CA PRO A 411 -7.47 -13.86 -12.58
C PRO A 411 -8.74 -13.94 -13.43
N GLY A 412 -8.79 -13.17 -14.53
CA GLY A 412 -9.87 -13.33 -15.49
C GLY A 412 -9.84 -14.75 -16.06
N ALA A 413 -11.00 -15.39 -16.23
CA ALA A 413 -11.09 -16.51 -17.14
C ALA A 413 -10.68 -15.96 -18.52
N GLY A 414 -9.50 -16.37 -19.02
CA GLY A 414 -8.99 -15.99 -20.34
C GLY A 414 -9.84 -16.55 -21.44
#